data_182ec53b319cc239d98a2c303ebd69c6
#
_entry.id   182ec53b319cc239d98a2c303ebd69c6
#
_cell.length_a   1.000
_cell.length_b   1.000
_cell.length_c   1.000
_cell.angle_alpha   90.00
_cell.angle_beta   90.00
_cell.angle_gamma   90.00
#
_symmetry.space_group_name_H-M   'P 1'
#
loop_
_entity.id
_entity.type
_entity.pdbx_description
1 polymer ?
#
loop_
_entity_poly.entity_id
_entity_poly.type
_entity_poly.pdbx_seq_one_letter_code
_entity_poly.pdbx_strand_id
1 'polypeptide(L)'
;NQSKGLSPADFPNWLLTQFGSVDEVRKAVESGAVVITPTVLDGWGPVAPPFHYIVYDKTGASLVIEPVGGKLKVHDNALGTLTNSPSFDWHMTNLRNYIALNPRDVPPLKIDGDTFKALG
;
A
#
# COMPACT_ATOMS: atom_id res chain seq x y z
N ASN A 1 19.25 0.97 -16.79
CA ASN A 1 20.21 0.11 -16.12
C ASN A 1 19.54 -1.25 -15.86
N GLN A 2 19.60 -2.15 -16.85
CA GLN A 2 18.91 -3.47 -16.78
C GLN A 2 19.42 -4.36 -15.63
N SER A 3 20.62 -4.08 -15.09
CA SER A 3 21.23 -4.87 -14.01
C SER A 3 20.56 -4.73 -12.64
N LYS A 4 19.62 -3.81 -12.48
CA LYS A 4 18.90 -3.56 -11.23
C LYS A 4 17.39 -3.88 -11.32
N GLY A 5 16.94 -4.39 -12.45
CA GLY A 5 15.53 -4.70 -12.69
C GLY A 5 15.16 -6.06 -12.11
N LEU A 6 14.10 -6.11 -11.34
CA LEU A 6 13.44 -7.35 -10.90
C LEU A 6 12.01 -7.41 -11.47
N SER A 7 11.53 -8.62 -11.73
CA SER A 7 10.12 -8.81 -12.02
C SER A 7 9.27 -8.56 -10.75
N PRO A 8 7.97 -8.25 -10.90
CA PRO A 8 7.07 -8.15 -9.76
C PRO A 8 7.04 -9.40 -8.89
N ALA A 9 7.24 -10.59 -9.46
CA ALA A 9 7.24 -11.87 -8.74
C ALA A 9 8.57 -12.13 -8.00
N ASP A 10 9.69 -11.64 -8.51
CA ASP A 10 11.01 -11.87 -7.91
C ASP A 10 11.32 -10.90 -6.76
N PHE A 11 10.67 -9.73 -6.76
CA PHE A 11 10.92 -8.70 -5.75
C PHE A 11 10.72 -9.18 -4.31
N PRO A 12 9.64 -9.92 -3.95
CA PRO A 12 9.48 -10.47 -2.60
C PRO A 12 10.62 -11.41 -2.19
N ASN A 13 11.08 -12.28 -3.10
CA ASN A 13 12.20 -13.18 -2.85
C ASN A 13 13.51 -12.42 -2.59
N TRP A 14 13.76 -11.36 -3.35
CA TRP A 14 14.91 -10.49 -3.14
C TRP A 14 14.86 -9.83 -1.77
N LEU A 15 13.69 -9.31 -1.33
CA LEU A 15 13.53 -8.74 0.00
C LEU A 15 13.87 -9.75 1.11
N LEU A 16 13.28 -10.94 1.02
CA LEU A 16 13.42 -11.97 2.07
C LEU A 16 14.82 -12.59 2.15
N THR A 17 15.56 -12.59 1.06
CA THR A 17 16.89 -13.22 1.00
C THR A 17 18.04 -12.26 1.27
N GLN A 18 17.82 -10.95 1.13
CA GLN A 18 18.90 -9.97 1.23
C GLN A 18 18.88 -9.15 2.53
N PHE A 19 17.74 -9.06 3.23
CA PHE A 19 17.58 -8.15 4.36
C PHE A 19 17.05 -8.86 5.60
N GLY A 20 17.54 -8.43 6.76
CA GLY A 20 17.11 -8.93 8.07
C GLY A 20 16.13 -8.00 8.80
N SER A 21 15.90 -6.79 8.28
CA SER A 21 15.03 -5.81 8.91
C SER A 21 14.34 -4.89 7.91
N VAL A 22 13.23 -4.32 8.34
CA VAL A 22 12.46 -3.32 7.59
C VAL A 22 13.31 -2.06 7.31
N ASP A 23 14.16 -1.66 8.23
CA ASP A 23 15.05 -0.49 8.06
C ASP A 23 16.11 -0.71 6.95
N GLU A 24 16.67 -1.91 6.85
CA GLU A 24 17.58 -2.27 5.77
C GLU A 24 16.87 -2.25 4.41
N VAL A 25 15.65 -2.78 4.33
CA VAL A 25 14.81 -2.73 3.14
C VAL A 25 14.55 -1.28 2.73
N ARG A 26 14.16 -0.42 3.65
CA ARG A 26 13.93 1.00 3.39
C ARG A 26 15.17 1.65 2.74
N LYS A 27 16.31 1.51 3.38
CA LYS A 27 17.57 2.09 2.88
C LYS A 27 17.92 1.61 1.48
N ALA A 28 17.76 0.32 1.22
CA ALA A 28 18.06 -0.27 -0.08
C ALA A 28 17.12 0.26 -1.17
N VAL A 29 15.81 0.30 -0.90
CA VAL A 29 14.80 0.77 -1.86
C VAL A 29 14.98 2.27 -2.13
N GLU A 30 15.11 3.11 -1.11
CA GLU A 30 15.29 4.56 -1.23
C GLU A 30 16.61 4.94 -1.93
N SER A 31 17.65 4.14 -1.79
CA SER A 31 18.91 4.32 -2.54
C SER A 31 18.80 3.98 -4.02
N GLY A 32 17.70 3.41 -4.48
CA GLY A 32 17.52 2.94 -5.85
C GLY A 32 18.36 1.71 -6.17
N ALA A 33 18.60 0.84 -5.17
CA ALA A 33 19.33 -0.43 -5.37
C ALA A 33 18.59 -1.36 -6.34
N VAL A 34 17.28 -1.23 -6.46
CA VAL A 34 16.41 -2.05 -7.29
C VAL A 34 15.32 -1.21 -7.95
N VAL A 35 14.85 -1.66 -9.10
CA VAL A 35 13.64 -1.16 -9.77
C VAL A 35 12.76 -2.35 -10.16
N ILE A 36 11.45 -2.17 -10.13
CA ILE A 36 10.52 -3.18 -10.65
C ILE A 36 10.37 -2.96 -12.15
N THR A 37 10.73 -3.98 -12.93
CA THR A 37 10.51 -4.00 -14.37
C THR A 37 9.14 -4.60 -14.63
N PRO A 38 8.20 -3.86 -15.24
CA PRO A 38 6.90 -4.41 -15.60
C PRO A 38 7.07 -5.67 -16.45
N THR A 39 6.58 -6.79 -15.95
CA THR A 39 6.68 -8.09 -16.61
C THR A 39 5.31 -8.74 -16.58
N VAL A 40 4.84 -9.16 -17.74
CA VAL A 40 3.62 -9.97 -17.85
C VAL A 40 3.89 -11.32 -17.20
N LEU A 41 3.02 -11.74 -16.30
CA LEU A 41 3.10 -13.04 -15.64
C LEU A 41 2.10 -14.02 -16.24
N ASP A 42 2.51 -15.26 -16.42
CA ASP A 42 1.64 -16.31 -16.93
C ASP A 42 0.39 -16.46 -16.06
N GLY A 43 -0.76 -16.49 -16.70
CA GLY A 43 -2.05 -16.58 -16.03
C GLY A 43 -2.63 -15.26 -15.49
N TRP A 44 -1.91 -14.14 -15.60
CA TRP A 44 -2.33 -12.83 -15.09
C TRP A 44 -2.91 -11.89 -16.17
N GLY A 45 -3.04 -12.35 -17.40
CA GLY A 45 -3.55 -11.54 -18.51
C GLY A 45 -2.45 -10.79 -19.26
N PRO A 46 -2.81 -9.84 -20.15
CA PRO A 46 -1.87 -9.22 -21.10
C PRO A 46 -1.05 -8.07 -20.52
N VAL A 47 -1.23 -7.72 -19.26
CA VAL A 47 -0.56 -6.58 -18.60
C VAL A 47 0.22 -7.03 -17.38
N ALA A 48 1.27 -6.30 -17.05
CA ALA A 48 2.00 -6.53 -15.80
C ALA A 48 1.10 -6.25 -14.60
N PRO A 49 1.06 -7.14 -13.58
CA PRO A 49 0.22 -6.93 -12.41
C PRO A 49 0.70 -5.71 -11.61
N PRO A 50 -0.23 -4.82 -11.17
CA PRO A 50 0.09 -3.63 -10.41
C PRO A 50 0.25 -3.96 -8.93
N PHE A 51 1.23 -4.78 -8.58
CA PHE A 51 1.45 -5.19 -7.20
C PHE A 51 1.97 -4.03 -6.35
N HIS A 52 1.36 -3.86 -5.18
CA HIS A 52 1.95 -3.20 -4.03
C HIS A 52 2.45 -4.26 -3.05
N TYR A 53 3.46 -3.94 -2.27
CA TYR A 53 4.11 -4.90 -1.38
C TYR A 53 4.04 -4.40 0.06
N ILE A 54 3.86 -5.34 0.97
CA ILE A 54 3.97 -5.11 2.41
C ILE A 54 5.07 -6.01 2.96
N VAL A 55 5.93 -5.46 3.81
CA VAL A 55 6.97 -6.20 4.49
C VAL A 55 6.93 -5.91 5.98
N TYR A 56 7.15 -6.95 6.77
CA TYR A 56 7.26 -6.89 8.22
C TYR A 56 8.59 -7.52 8.66
N ASP A 57 9.10 -7.06 9.77
CA ASP A 57 10.18 -7.75 10.46
C ASP A 57 9.75 -8.28 11.84
N LYS A 58 10.67 -8.98 12.50
CA LYS A 58 10.43 -9.59 13.83
C LYS A 58 10.12 -8.59 14.95
N THR A 59 10.37 -7.29 14.74
CA THR A 59 10.05 -6.24 15.71
C THR A 59 8.62 -5.75 15.57
N GLY A 60 7.92 -6.14 14.51
CA GLY A 60 6.60 -5.64 14.15
C GLY A 60 6.64 -4.38 13.30
N ALA A 61 7.83 -3.88 12.94
CA ALA A 61 7.95 -2.78 11.98
C ALA A 61 7.41 -3.21 10.62
N SER A 62 6.76 -2.29 9.92
CA SER A 62 6.12 -2.57 8.63
C SER A 62 6.30 -1.43 7.64
N LEU A 63 6.55 -1.81 6.37
CA LEU A 63 6.58 -0.88 5.24
C LEU A 63 5.59 -1.32 4.17
N VAL A 64 5.02 -0.32 3.49
CA VAL A 64 4.41 -0.47 2.18
C VAL A 64 5.39 0.02 1.13
N ILE A 65 5.54 -0.73 0.05
CA ILE A 65 6.41 -0.42 -1.09
C ILE A 65 5.56 -0.44 -2.36
N GLU A 66 5.53 0.68 -3.07
CA GLU A 66 4.69 0.87 -4.26
C GLU A 66 5.51 1.28 -5.47
N PRO A 67 5.36 0.60 -6.63
CA PRO A 67 5.88 1.08 -7.90
C PRO A 67 5.03 2.26 -8.40
N VAL A 68 5.56 3.46 -8.34
CA VAL A 68 4.87 4.69 -8.78
C VAL A 68 5.77 5.52 -9.68
N GLY A 69 5.33 5.79 -10.91
CA GLY A 69 6.08 6.64 -11.83
C GLY A 69 7.48 6.14 -12.16
N GLY A 70 7.68 4.83 -12.26
CA GLY A 70 8.97 4.21 -12.54
C GLY A 70 9.96 4.18 -11.37
N LYS A 71 9.50 4.51 -10.17
CA LYS A 71 10.27 4.45 -8.91
C LYS A 71 9.52 3.62 -7.87
N LEU A 72 10.25 3.14 -6.88
CA LEU A 72 9.65 2.54 -5.70
C LEU A 72 9.47 3.63 -4.62
N LYS A 73 8.23 3.84 -4.20
CA LYS A 73 7.89 4.64 -3.02
C LYS A 73 7.81 3.74 -1.80
N VAL A 74 8.23 4.27 -0.65
CA VAL A 74 8.19 3.55 0.63
C VAL A 74 7.40 4.37 1.63
N HIS A 75 6.49 3.70 2.36
CA HIS A 75 5.66 4.32 3.39
C HIS A 75 5.74 3.51 4.68
N ASP A 76 5.74 4.20 5.82
CA ASP A 76 5.51 3.53 7.11
C ASP A 76 4.07 3.04 7.17
N ASN A 77 3.90 1.76 7.50
CA ASN A 77 2.58 1.14 7.54
C ASN A 77 2.03 1.10 8.97
N ALA A 78 1.56 2.24 9.45
CA ALA A 78 0.98 2.35 10.78
C ALA A 78 -0.32 1.55 10.97
N LEU A 79 -1.02 1.20 9.88
CA LEU A 79 -2.29 0.48 9.92
C LEU A 79 -2.11 -1.05 9.89
N GLY A 80 -0.92 -1.55 9.53
CA GLY A 80 -0.67 -2.97 9.39
C GLY A 80 -1.46 -3.65 8.26
N THR A 81 -1.95 -2.89 7.29
CA THR A 81 -2.75 -3.40 6.18
C THR A 81 -2.31 -2.77 4.86
N LEU A 82 -2.63 -3.44 3.76
CA LEU A 82 -2.33 -3.02 2.41
C LEU A 82 -3.44 -3.45 1.46
N THR A 83 -3.67 -2.62 0.46
CA THR A 83 -4.37 -3.01 -0.77
C THR A 83 -3.59 -2.47 -1.98
N ASN A 84 -3.83 -3.03 -3.17
CA ASN A 84 -3.32 -2.48 -4.42
C ASN A 84 -4.02 -1.15 -4.74
N SER A 85 -3.80 -0.63 -5.95
CA SER A 85 -4.37 0.66 -6.39
C SER A 85 -5.75 0.99 -5.79
N PRO A 86 -5.99 2.25 -5.41
CA PRO A 86 -5.10 3.43 -5.48
C PRO A 86 -3.86 3.35 -4.57
N SER A 87 -2.99 4.40 -4.61
CA SER A 87 -1.78 4.44 -3.79
C SER A 87 -2.07 4.49 -2.29
N PHE A 88 -1.09 4.10 -1.47
CA PHE A 88 -1.19 4.12 -0.02
C PHE A 88 -1.52 5.52 0.53
N ASP A 89 -0.91 6.57 -0.01
CA ASP A 89 -1.22 7.96 0.34
C ASP A 89 -2.70 8.32 0.13
N TRP A 90 -3.27 7.82 -0.97
CA TRP A 90 -4.69 8.01 -1.25
C TRP A 90 -5.55 7.31 -0.19
N HIS A 91 -5.22 6.07 0.15
CA HIS A 91 -5.96 5.32 1.17
C HIS A 91 -5.88 5.99 2.54
N MET A 92 -4.71 6.49 2.93
CA MET A 92 -4.52 7.25 4.18
C MET A 92 -5.36 8.53 4.21
N THR A 93 -5.48 9.20 3.07
CA THR A 93 -6.33 10.39 2.94
C THR A 93 -7.81 10.02 2.98
N ASN A 94 -8.21 9.00 2.23
CA ASN A 94 -9.60 8.54 2.15
C ASN A 94 -10.11 8.02 3.51
N LEU A 95 -9.26 7.37 4.28
CA LEU A 95 -9.62 6.86 5.61
C LEU A 95 -10.15 7.95 6.54
N ARG A 96 -9.71 9.20 6.36
CA ARG A 96 -10.18 10.35 7.15
C ARG A 96 -11.68 10.60 7.03
N ASN A 97 -12.30 10.16 5.92
CA ASN A 97 -13.74 10.27 5.74
C ASN A 97 -14.51 9.31 6.66
N TYR A 98 -13.85 8.31 7.23
CA TYR A 98 -14.45 7.20 7.96
C TYR A 98 -14.08 7.16 9.44
N ILE A 99 -13.29 8.11 9.94
CA ILE A 99 -12.83 8.12 11.34
C ILE A 99 -13.96 8.24 12.36
N ALA A 100 -15.12 8.77 11.95
CA ALA A 100 -16.31 8.88 12.77
C ALA A 100 -17.30 7.71 12.61
N LEU A 101 -16.98 6.71 11.79
CA LEU A 101 -17.82 5.52 11.63
C LEU A 101 -17.93 4.77 12.97
N ASN A 102 -19.16 4.50 13.36
CA ASN A 102 -19.48 3.66 14.51
C ASN A 102 -20.72 2.81 14.18
N PRO A 103 -20.97 1.71 14.90
CA PRO A 103 -22.10 0.82 14.61
C PRO A 103 -23.47 1.37 15.05
N ARG A 104 -23.53 2.61 15.51
CA ARG A 104 -24.76 3.27 15.91
C ARG A 104 -25.10 4.36 14.91
N ASP A 105 -26.37 4.46 14.54
CA ASP A 105 -26.87 5.56 13.73
C ASP A 105 -26.63 6.90 14.43
N VAL A 106 -26.31 7.91 13.64
CA VAL A 106 -26.27 9.27 14.14
C VAL A 106 -27.69 9.72 14.55
N PRO A 107 -27.83 10.51 15.61
CA PRO A 107 -29.13 11.08 15.98
C PRO A 107 -29.76 11.84 14.81
N PRO A 108 -31.07 11.79 14.66
CA PRO A 108 -31.73 12.59 13.64
C PRO A 108 -31.41 14.07 13.76
N LEU A 109 -31.17 14.72 12.66
CA LEU A 109 -30.94 16.16 12.57
C LEU A 109 -32.23 16.87 12.22
N LYS A 110 -32.57 17.94 12.97
CA LYS A 110 -33.71 18.81 12.67
C LYS A 110 -33.25 20.11 12.04
N ILE A 111 -33.79 20.43 10.87
CA ILE A 111 -33.57 21.71 10.17
C ILE A 111 -34.92 22.24 9.73
N ASP A 112 -35.24 23.47 10.13
CA ASP A 112 -36.50 24.19 9.77
C ASP A 112 -37.78 23.38 9.98
N GLY A 113 -37.85 22.58 11.04
CA GLY A 113 -39.00 21.74 11.37
C GLY A 113 -38.99 20.35 10.75
N ASP A 114 -38.18 20.10 9.75
CA ASP A 114 -38.00 18.79 9.11
C ASP A 114 -36.98 17.94 9.86
N THR A 115 -37.20 16.63 9.85
CA THR A 115 -36.36 15.64 10.52
C THR A 115 -35.66 14.77 9.50
N PHE A 116 -34.33 14.86 9.47
CA PHE A 116 -33.44 14.05 8.61
C PHE A 116 -32.85 12.90 9.42
N LYS A 117 -33.12 11.68 9.02
CA LYS A 117 -32.58 10.45 9.63
C LYS A 117 -31.48 9.89 8.77
N ALA A 118 -30.54 9.16 9.39
CA ALA A 118 -29.60 8.36 8.64
C ALA A 118 -30.35 7.37 7.73
N LEU A 119 -29.79 7.16 6.54
CA LEU A 119 -30.23 6.05 5.67
C LEU A 119 -29.57 4.79 6.22
N GLY A 120 -30.32 3.96 6.86
CA GLY A 120 -29.89 2.70 7.49
C GLY A 120 -29.36 1.66 6.49
#